data_8492a9694490ffa728eb1537a93fdabe
#
_entry.id   8492a9694490ffa728eb1537a93fdabe
#
_cell.length_a   1.000
_cell.length_b   1.000
_cell.length_c   1.000
_cell.angle_alpha   90.00
_cell.angle_beta   90.00
_cell.angle_gamma   90.00
#
_symmetry.space_group_name_H-M   'P 1'
#
loop_
_entity.id
_entity.type
_entity.pdbx_description
1 polymer ?
#
loop_
_entity_poly.entity_id
_entity_poly.type
_entity_poly.pdbx_seq_one_letter_code
_entity_poly.pdbx_strand_id
1 'polypeptide(L)'
;MKTCNFDPFGKNLTWEDSVKSLKLATKNSDDGELFFEQRQTETITLDDRRVKSANFDASEGMGLRSVCGEITGYAHSTDLSHSTLLKMVPTVQKTSQGQIGNFANSPSEKEKNIYEPFNPIMELTFSKKVKILQEIDDFSRSLDPNIKQVTATISSSTQKVFILRPDGSSSHDVRPMVRLNISILLENNGRRENGYTGIGGRSNLLDYLKPEIWENAASEALRIARVNLKAKPAPAGVMDLVLGPGWPGILLHEAIGHGLEADFNRKKTSAFSDLMGKRIAAPGVTVFDDGTIPDRRGSITIDDEGTPSQKTKLIDNGVLVGYMHDRQNSRLMGLKSTGNGRRQSYAHAPMPRMTNTYMQEGNENPQNLIQDLKDGLYAVGFGGGQVDITNGKFVFSCTEAYRVKNGKIEEAVSGATLIGDGASALKNIKAIGNDLQLDPGIGNCGKAGQWVPVGVGQPSLYISGLTVGGVSN
;
A
#
# COMPACT_ATOMS: atom_id res chain seq x y z
N MET A 1 26.03 10.79 -8.43
CA MET A 1 24.89 11.31 -7.64
C MET A 1 25.36 11.50 -6.20
N LYS A 2 25.02 12.61 -5.52
CA LYS A 2 25.38 12.78 -4.11
C LYS A 2 24.55 11.77 -3.31
N THR A 3 25.21 10.87 -2.58
CA THR A 3 24.56 9.98 -1.62
C THR A 3 23.73 10.83 -0.66
N CYS A 4 22.43 10.59 -0.62
CA CYS A 4 21.49 11.36 0.19
C CYS A 4 21.52 10.87 1.65
N ASN A 5 22.71 10.90 2.28
CA ASN A 5 22.86 10.43 3.65
C ASN A 5 22.09 11.36 4.60
N PHE A 6 21.25 10.77 5.42
CA PHE A 6 20.62 11.40 6.55
C PHE A 6 21.40 11.01 7.81
N ASP A 7 22.03 12.00 8.42
CA ASP A 7 22.69 11.87 9.72
C ASP A 7 21.92 12.75 10.72
N PRO A 8 21.16 12.14 11.65
CA PRO A 8 20.40 12.90 12.64
C PRO A 8 21.27 13.50 13.75
N PHE A 9 22.58 13.19 13.77
CA PHE A 9 23.48 13.60 14.82
C PHE A 9 24.20 14.92 14.49
N GLY A 10 24.44 15.72 15.53
CA GLY A 10 25.08 17.02 15.41
C GLY A 10 25.41 17.60 16.78
N LYS A 11 25.56 18.93 16.86
CA LYS A 11 25.93 19.61 18.11
C LYS A 11 24.92 19.44 19.25
N ASN A 12 23.62 19.31 18.93
CA ASN A 12 22.56 19.26 19.92
C ASN A 12 22.19 17.82 20.34
N LEU A 13 22.56 16.83 19.55
CA LEU A 13 22.31 15.41 19.81
C LEU A 13 23.47 14.59 19.24
N THR A 14 24.26 13.96 20.10
CA THR A 14 25.36 13.09 19.67
C THR A 14 24.91 11.64 19.58
N TRP A 15 25.68 10.83 18.87
CA TRP A 15 25.50 9.39 18.83
C TRP A 15 25.57 8.77 20.22
N GLU A 16 26.60 9.12 20.99
CA GLU A 16 26.86 8.61 22.33
C GLU A 16 25.73 8.93 23.30
N ASP A 17 25.22 10.17 23.28
CA ASP A 17 24.10 10.60 24.09
C ASP A 17 22.82 9.86 23.71
N SER A 18 22.62 9.61 22.43
CA SER A 18 21.46 8.88 21.90
C SER A 18 21.49 7.42 22.34
N VAL A 19 22.61 6.73 22.19
CA VAL A 19 22.77 5.33 22.66
C VAL A 19 22.60 5.24 24.18
N LYS A 20 23.17 6.15 24.94
CA LYS A 20 23.06 6.19 26.42
C LYS A 20 21.60 6.40 26.84
N SER A 21 20.92 7.36 26.25
CA SER A 21 19.50 7.66 26.55
C SER A 21 18.59 6.51 26.14
N LEU A 22 18.84 5.87 25.00
CA LEU A 22 18.10 4.71 24.53
C LEU A 22 18.30 3.49 25.45
N LYS A 23 19.54 3.20 25.88
CA LYS A 23 19.80 2.17 26.89
C LYS A 23 19.05 2.43 28.20
N LEU A 24 18.99 3.69 28.62
CA LEU A 24 18.23 4.06 29.81
C LEU A 24 16.72 3.87 29.58
N ALA A 25 16.19 4.29 28.43
CA ALA A 25 14.78 4.16 28.08
C ALA A 25 14.30 2.72 27.99
N THR A 26 15.16 1.81 27.53
CA THR A 26 14.87 0.39 27.32
C THR A 26 15.39 -0.54 28.42
N LYS A 27 15.83 0.03 29.56
CA LYS A 27 16.27 -0.78 30.69
C LYS A 27 15.11 -1.70 31.17
N ASN A 28 15.40 -3.00 31.26
CA ASN A 28 14.42 -4.05 31.59
C ASN A 28 13.29 -4.23 30.57
N SER A 29 13.43 -3.72 29.37
CA SER A 29 12.49 -3.92 28.26
C SER A 29 12.86 -5.14 27.42
N ASP A 30 11.93 -5.60 26.61
CA ASP A 30 12.18 -6.71 25.69
C ASP A 30 12.66 -6.23 24.31
N ASP A 31 12.29 -5.02 23.92
CA ASP A 31 12.66 -4.39 22.66
C ASP A 31 12.50 -2.87 22.74
N GLY A 32 13.03 -2.16 21.77
CA GLY A 32 12.91 -0.71 21.66
C GLY A 32 13.91 -0.13 20.66
N GLU A 33 13.61 1.06 20.18
CA GLU A 33 14.48 1.80 19.26
C GLU A 33 14.28 3.31 19.41
N LEU A 34 15.24 4.04 18.88
CA LEU A 34 15.14 5.47 18.57
C LEU A 34 15.08 5.61 17.06
N PHE A 35 13.92 6.02 16.57
CA PHE A 35 13.62 6.20 15.16
C PHE A 35 13.71 7.67 14.80
N PHE A 36 14.47 7.99 13.75
CA PHE A 36 14.57 9.33 13.19
C PHE A 36 14.00 9.35 11.78
N GLU A 37 13.31 10.43 11.44
CA GLU A 37 12.76 10.62 10.11
C GLU A 37 12.98 12.05 9.64
N GLN A 38 13.34 12.19 8.35
CA GLN A 38 13.25 13.42 7.59
C GLN A 38 12.45 13.14 6.33
N ARG A 39 11.38 13.92 6.10
CA ARG A 39 10.52 13.77 4.92
C ARG A 39 10.36 15.09 4.20
N GLN A 40 10.42 15.04 2.89
CA GLN A 40 10.07 16.14 1.99
C GLN A 40 9.04 15.63 0.99
N THR A 41 8.04 16.45 0.70
CA THR A 41 6.99 16.13 -0.28
C THR A 41 6.70 17.38 -1.10
N GLU A 42 6.64 17.22 -2.41
CA GLU A 42 6.18 18.24 -3.35
C GLU A 42 4.98 17.69 -4.11
N THR A 43 3.92 18.47 -4.21
CA THR A 43 2.74 18.14 -5.02
C THR A 43 2.33 19.34 -5.84
N ILE A 44 2.24 19.17 -7.16
CA ILE A 44 1.83 20.21 -8.12
C ILE A 44 0.61 19.69 -8.86
N THR A 45 -0.49 20.42 -8.79
CA THR A 45 -1.73 20.10 -9.49
C THR A 45 -2.03 21.19 -10.51
N LEU A 46 -2.17 20.78 -11.77
CA LEU A 46 -2.77 21.56 -12.84
C LEU A 46 -4.23 21.13 -12.99
N ASP A 47 -5.13 22.07 -13.04
CA ASP A 47 -6.55 21.84 -13.21
C ASP A 47 -7.07 22.85 -14.24
N ASP A 48 -7.62 22.31 -15.32
CA ASP A 48 -8.17 23.09 -16.41
C ASP A 48 -7.21 24.20 -16.92
N ARG A 49 -6.01 23.80 -17.35
CA ARG A 49 -4.92 24.65 -17.89
C ARG A 49 -4.23 25.58 -16.88
N ARG A 50 -4.63 25.56 -15.59
CA ARG A 50 -4.07 26.46 -14.57
C ARG A 50 -3.47 25.67 -13.43
N VAL A 51 -2.35 26.15 -12.90
CA VAL A 51 -1.82 25.60 -11.65
C VAL A 51 -2.81 25.92 -10.54
N LYS A 52 -3.49 24.92 -10.03
CA LYS A 52 -4.47 25.02 -8.95
C LYS A 52 -3.80 25.05 -7.59
N SER A 53 -2.77 24.24 -7.42
CA SER A 53 -1.98 24.18 -6.19
C SER A 53 -0.56 23.74 -6.46
N ALA A 54 0.34 24.25 -5.65
CA ALA A 54 1.73 23.80 -5.57
C ALA A 54 2.13 23.83 -4.09
N ASN A 55 2.28 22.66 -3.50
CA ASN A 55 2.57 22.49 -2.09
C ASN A 55 3.94 21.85 -1.92
N PHE A 56 4.71 22.35 -0.96
CA PHE A 56 5.94 21.73 -0.49
C PHE A 56 5.89 21.63 1.02
N ASP A 57 6.04 20.39 1.52
CA ASP A 57 6.10 20.07 2.93
C ASP A 57 7.45 19.47 3.29
N ALA A 58 7.98 19.90 4.43
CA ALA A 58 9.16 19.31 5.04
C ALA A 58 8.90 19.03 6.51
N SER A 59 9.17 17.82 6.95
CA SER A 59 9.05 17.42 8.36
C SER A 59 10.27 16.63 8.79
N GLU A 60 10.62 16.78 10.07
CA GLU A 60 11.72 16.08 10.71
C GLU A 60 11.35 15.79 12.16
N GLY A 61 11.79 14.66 12.69
CA GLY A 61 11.54 14.32 14.07
C GLY A 61 12.12 12.97 14.48
N MET A 62 11.93 12.67 15.76
CA MET A 62 12.32 11.42 16.38
C MET A 62 11.18 10.78 17.16
N GLY A 63 11.18 9.45 17.20
CA GLY A 63 10.28 8.63 18.02
C GLY A 63 11.07 7.67 18.89
N LEU A 64 10.85 7.67 20.18
CA LEU A 64 11.45 6.76 21.15
C LEU A 64 10.42 5.71 21.57
N ARG A 65 10.77 4.43 21.40
CA ARG A 65 9.93 3.30 21.77
C ARG A 65 10.63 2.40 22.80
N SER A 66 9.82 1.86 23.72
CA SER A 66 10.20 0.79 24.64
C SER A 66 9.06 -0.21 24.70
N VAL A 67 9.36 -1.50 24.62
CA VAL A 67 8.38 -2.60 24.58
C VAL A 67 8.67 -3.59 25.69
N CYS A 68 7.63 -3.91 26.47
CA CYS A 68 7.71 -4.97 27.49
C CYS A 68 6.42 -5.81 27.45
N GLY A 69 6.53 -7.08 27.05
CA GLY A 69 5.37 -7.93 26.82
C GLY A 69 4.39 -7.31 25.82
N GLU A 70 3.17 -7.10 26.28
CA GLU A 70 2.07 -6.47 25.52
C GLU A 70 2.15 -4.95 25.48
N ILE A 71 2.92 -4.33 26.38
CA ILE A 71 2.89 -2.89 26.59
C ILE A 71 3.95 -2.23 25.74
N THR A 72 3.55 -1.19 24.99
CA THR A 72 4.44 -0.33 24.22
C THR A 72 4.36 1.10 24.77
N GLY A 73 5.50 1.63 25.23
CA GLY A 73 5.68 3.04 25.52
C GLY A 73 6.20 3.75 24.28
N TYR A 74 5.61 4.88 23.97
CA TYR A 74 6.00 5.71 22.84
C TYR A 74 5.99 7.19 23.17
N ALA A 75 7.03 7.89 22.75
CA ALA A 75 7.12 9.35 22.83
C ALA A 75 7.81 9.87 21.56
N HIS A 76 7.42 11.06 21.10
CA HIS A 76 8.00 11.65 19.89
C HIS A 76 8.20 13.15 20.01
N SER A 77 9.06 13.71 19.17
CA SER A 77 9.32 15.15 19.09
C SER A 77 9.84 15.55 17.73
N THR A 78 9.62 16.80 17.35
CA THR A 78 10.28 17.49 16.22
C THR A 78 11.64 18.10 16.64
N ASP A 79 11.90 18.24 17.92
CA ASP A 79 13.16 18.80 18.44
C ASP A 79 14.17 17.66 18.61
N LEU A 80 15.20 17.63 17.74
CA LEU A 80 16.30 16.68 17.75
C LEU A 80 17.41 17.14 18.69
N SER A 81 17.10 17.32 19.99
CA SER A 81 18.07 17.67 21.02
C SER A 81 18.17 16.58 22.11
N HIS A 82 19.36 16.48 22.72
CA HIS A 82 19.59 15.58 23.85
C HIS A 82 18.68 15.91 25.05
N SER A 83 18.43 17.20 25.29
CA SER A 83 17.55 17.65 26.38
C SER A 83 16.11 17.17 26.18
N THR A 84 15.62 17.17 24.93
CA THR A 84 14.29 16.67 24.60
C THR A 84 14.24 15.13 24.65
N LEU A 85 15.26 14.45 24.15
CA LEU A 85 15.36 12.99 24.26
C LEU A 85 15.31 12.53 25.72
N LEU A 86 16.05 13.21 26.62
CA LEU A 86 16.01 12.91 28.05
C LEU A 86 14.63 13.10 28.69
N LYS A 87 13.83 14.07 28.23
CA LYS A 87 12.44 14.25 28.69
C LYS A 87 11.51 13.14 28.23
N MET A 88 11.79 12.49 27.07
CA MET A 88 11.01 11.37 26.55
C MET A 88 11.26 10.08 27.32
N VAL A 89 12.48 9.87 27.85
CA VAL A 89 12.89 8.63 28.54
C VAL A 89 11.93 8.22 29.65
N PRO A 90 11.56 9.06 30.65
CA PRO A 90 10.66 8.64 31.72
C PRO A 90 9.28 8.21 31.24
N THR A 91 8.81 8.75 30.12
CA THR A 91 7.50 8.40 29.55
C THR A 91 7.49 6.95 29.07
N VAL A 92 8.53 6.53 28.34
CA VAL A 92 8.60 5.18 27.78
C VAL A 92 9.08 4.12 28.80
N GLN A 93 9.88 4.51 29.79
CA GLN A 93 10.33 3.62 30.87
C GLN A 93 9.19 3.08 31.73
N LYS A 94 8.07 3.76 31.81
CA LYS A 94 6.90 3.30 32.60
C LYS A 94 6.41 1.92 32.19
N THR A 95 6.65 1.51 30.94
CA THR A 95 6.25 0.21 30.42
C THR A 95 7.00 -0.97 31.04
N SER A 96 8.24 -0.77 31.47
CA SER A 96 9.11 -1.81 32.04
C SER A 96 9.24 -1.72 33.55
N GLN A 97 8.47 -0.86 34.24
CA GLN A 97 8.50 -0.77 35.69
C GLN A 97 8.06 -2.07 36.36
N GLY A 98 8.92 -2.65 37.20
CA GLY A 98 8.65 -3.93 37.88
C GLY A 98 8.76 -5.17 37.00
N GLN A 99 9.24 -5.02 35.76
CA GLN A 99 9.45 -6.12 34.82
C GLN A 99 10.93 -6.46 34.70
N ILE A 100 11.22 -7.69 34.28
CA ILE A 100 12.57 -8.14 33.87
C ILE A 100 12.42 -8.61 32.43
N GLY A 101 12.72 -7.71 31.47
CA GLY A 101 12.69 -8.04 30.05
C GLY A 101 13.95 -8.74 29.58
N ASN A 102 13.83 -9.52 28.52
CA ASN A 102 14.96 -10.10 27.78
C ASN A 102 15.04 -9.42 26.42
N PHE A 103 16.02 -8.53 26.26
CA PHE A 103 16.11 -7.67 25.07
C PHE A 103 16.40 -8.47 23.80
N ALA A 104 15.58 -8.27 22.77
CA ALA A 104 15.68 -8.96 21.51
C ALA A 104 16.91 -8.52 20.71
N ASN A 105 17.62 -9.48 20.09
CA ASN A 105 18.76 -9.19 19.22
C ASN A 105 18.37 -8.21 18.09
N SER A 106 19.34 -7.37 17.72
CA SER A 106 19.21 -6.51 16.55
C SER A 106 19.13 -7.34 15.26
N PRO A 107 18.44 -6.85 14.22
CA PRO A 107 18.46 -7.52 12.93
C PRO A 107 19.88 -7.67 12.39
N SER A 108 20.24 -8.87 11.92
CA SER A 108 21.61 -9.19 11.49
C SER A 108 21.77 -9.47 10.00
N GLU A 109 20.67 -9.48 9.25
CA GLU A 109 20.70 -9.76 7.82
C GLU A 109 21.20 -8.53 7.04
N LYS A 110 21.98 -8.79 5.96
CA LYS A 110 22.42 -7.71 5.07
C LYS A 110 21.25 -7.16 4.28
N GLU A 111 21.10 -5.85 4.35
CA GLU A 111 20.13 -5.10 3.55
C GLU A 111 20.44 -5.27 2.06
N LYS A 112 19.39 -5.47 1.24
CA LYS A 112 19.46 -5.39 -0.21
C LYS A 112 18.79 -4.10 -0.63
N ASN A 113 19.47 -3.24 -1.37
CA ASN A 113 18.85 -2.08 -1.96
C ASN A 113 17.75 -2.51 -2.93
N ILE A 114 16.52 -2.13 -2.64
CA ILE A 114 15.32 -2.46 -3.43
C ILE A 114 15.03 -1.35 -4.46
N TYR A 115 15.57 -0.17 -4.22
CA TYR A 115 15.49 1.02 -5.08
C TYR A 115 16.73 1.90 -4.87
N GLU A 116 16.98 2.81 -5.80
CA GLU A 116 18.07 3.78 -5.69
C GLU A 116 17.76 4.86 -4.63
N PRO A 117 18.70 5.21 -3.74
CA PRO A 117 18.54 6.22 -2.71
C PRO A 117 18.72 7.64 -3.27
N PHE A 118 17.65 8.32 -3.68
CA PHE A 118 17.70 9.68 -4.24
C PHE A 118 16.52 10.55 -3.80
N ASN A 119 16.54 11.82 -4.19
CA ASN A 119 15.44 12.75 -3.97
C ASN A 119 14.77 13.13 -5.31
N PRO A 120 13.60 12.56 -5.64
CA PRO A 120 12.92 12.82 -6.91
C PRO A 120 12.41 14.25 -7.07
N ILE A 121 12.27 15.01 -5.98
CA ILE A 121 11.86 16.42 -6.02
C ILE A 121 12.88 17.25 -6.81
N MET A 122 14.16 16.90 -6.69
CA MET A 122 15.27 17.67 -7.28
C MET A 122 15.60 17.30 -8.72
N GLU A 123 14.94 16.32 -9.33
CA GLU A 123 15.24 15.87 -10.70
C GLU A 123 14.83 16.90 -11.75
N LEU A 124 13.74 17.61 -11.50
CA LEU A 124 13.22 18.65 -12.38
C LEU A 124 12.94 19.93 -11.63
N THR A 125 13.16 21.06 -12.31
CA THR A 125 12.71 22.36 -11.79
C THR A 125 11.18 22.44 -11.79
N PHE A 126 10.63 23.28 -10.90
CA PHE A 126 9.20 23.55 -10.85
C PHE A 126 8.61 23.91 -12.22
N SER A 127 9.25 24.82 -12.95
CA SER A 127 8.79 25.26 -14.27
C SER A 127 8.73 24.12 -15.30
N LYS A 128 9.68 23.19 -15.27
CA LYS A 128 9.66 22.00 -16.14
C LYS A 128 8.51 21.05 -15.78
N LYS A 129 8.25 20.83 -14.48
CA LYS A 129 7.11 20.02 -14.04
C LYS A 129 5.77 20.63 -14.48
N VAL A 130 5.61 21.95 -14.31
CA VAL A 130 4.41 22.66 -14.76
C VAL A 130 4.25 22.55 -16.29
N LYS A 131 5.33 22.69 -17.05
CA LYS A 131 5.29 22.55 -18.52
C LYS A 131 4.79 21.15 -18.93
N ILE A 132 5.29 20.09 -18.30
CA ILE A 132 4.83 18.72 -18.57
C ILE A 132 3.34 18.56 -18.23
N LEU A 133 2.87 19.12 -17.11
CA LEU A 133 1.45 19.11 -16.79
C LEU A 133 0.59 19.83 -17.82
N GLN A 134 1.09 20.92 -18.41
CA GLN A 134 0.42 21.63 -19.52
C GLN A 134 0.41 20.77 -20.80
N GLU A 135 1.51 20.11 -21.11
CA GLU A 135 1.59 19.17 -22.25
C GLU A 135 0.59 18.02 -22.10
N ILE A 136 0.41 17.48 -20.87
CA ILE A 136 -0.60 16.46 -20.56
C ILE A 136 -2.02 17.00 -20.77
N ASP A 137 -2.33 18.23 -20.33
CA ASP A 137 -3.65 18.85 -20.53
C ASP A 137 -3.93 19.06 -22.03
N ASP A 138 -2.99 19.63 -22.77
CA ASP A 138 -3.13 19.91 -24.21
C ASP A 138 -3.31 18.61 -25.02
N PHE A 139 -2.49 17.59 -24.74
CA PHE A 139 -2.62 16.27 -25.36
C PHE A 139 -3.98 15.64 -25.05
N SER A 140 -4.39 15.61 -23.77
CA SER A 140 -5.67 15.04 -23.39
C SER A 140 -6.83 15.67 -24.16
N ARG A 141 -6.86 17.00 -24.25
CA ARG A 141 -7.93 17.72 -24.97
C ARG A 141 -7.90 17.48 -26.48
N SER A 142 -6.72 17.18 -27.05
CA SER A 142 -6.63 16.84 -28.48
C SER A 142 -7.31 15.50 -28.81
N LEU A 143 -7.49 14.59 -27.83
CA LEU A 143 -8.06 13.26 -28.04
C LEU A 143 -9.58 13.27 -28.22
N ASP A 144 -10.30 14.26 -27.63
CA ASP A 144 -11.78 14.31 -27.71
C ASP A 144 -12.31 15.73 -27.44
N PRO A 145 -13.07 16.33 -28.34
CA PRO A 145 -13.64 17.67 -28.17
C PRO A 145 -14.67 17.78 -27.04
N ASN A 146 -15.18 16.65 -26.54
CA ASN A 146 -16.16 16.59 -25.44
C ASN A 146 -15.50 16.63 -24.04
N ILE A 147 -14.18 16.71 -23.97
CA ILE A 147 -13.46 16.86 -22.70
C ILE A 147 -13.75 18.25 -22.13
N LYS A 148 -14.32 18.29 -20.93
CA LYS A 148 -14.66 19.51 -20.19
C LYS A 148 -13.57 19.95 -19.24
N GLN A 149 -12.94 19.00 -18.58
CA GLN A 149 -11.92 19.28 -17.58
C GLN A 149 -10.82 18.21 -17.61
N VAL A 150 -9.58 18.65 -17.46
CA VAL A 150 -8.42 17.80 -17.25
C VAL A 150 -7.75 18.25 -15.96
N THR A 151 -7.53 17.30 -15.06
CA THR A 151 -6.72 17.52 -13.85
C THR A 151 -5.50 16.59 -13.91
N ALA A 152 -4.31 17.14 -13.85
CA ALA A 152 -3.06 16.39 -13.80
C ALA A 152 -2.26 16.77 -12.56
N THR A 153 -1.74 15.78 -11.83
CA THR A 153 -0.98 16.00 -10.59
C THR A 153 0.31 15.20 -10.59
N ILE A 154 1.42 15.87 -10.38
CA ILE A 154 2.71 15.26 -10.05
C ILE A 154 2.92 15.36 -8.55
N SER A 155 3.21 14.24 -7.89
CA SER A 155 3.62 14.19 -6.49
C SER A 155 4.95 13.47 -6.39
N SER A 156 5.91 14.08 -5.69
CA SER A 156 7.24 13.53 -5.43
C SER A 156 7.56 13.64 -3.95
N SER A 157 8.14 12.61 -3.36
CA SER A 157 8.60 12.69 -1.99
C SER A 157 9.89 11.89 -1.78
N THR A 158 10.65 12.28 -0.76
CA THR A 158 11.73 11.48 -0.19
C THR A 158 11.53 11.37 1.31
N GLN A 159 11.62 10.16 1.82
CA GLN A 159 11.61 9.84 3.23
C GLN A 159 12.95 9.22 3.58
N LYS A 160 13.66 9.82 4.54
CA LYS A 160 14.91 9.28 5.08
C LYS A 160 14.64 8.81 6.49
N VAL A 161 15.01 7.60 6.78
CA VAL A 161 14.86 7.00 8.10
C VAL A 161 16.20 6.54 8.64
N PHE A 162 16.38 6.69 9.95
CA PHE A 162 17.51 6.19 10.68
C PHE A 162 17.01 5.55 11.98
N ILE A 163 17.40 4.31 12.23
CA ILE A 163 16.91 3.52 13.36
C ILE A 163 18.11 3.11 14.20
N LEU A 164 18.17 3.59 15.45
CA LEU A 164 19.22 3.28 16.41
C LEU A 164 18.69 2.26 17.43
N ARG A 165 19.50 1.26 17.70
CA ARG A 165 19.23 0.20 18.68
C ARG A 165 20.08 0.40 19.95
N PRO A 166 19.66 -0.15 21.11
CA PRO A 166 20.41 0.03 22.37
C PRO A 166 21.81 -0.57 22.39
N ASP A 167 22.09 -1.57 21.56
CA ASP A 167 23.42 -2.15 21.41
C ASP A 167 24.38 -1.27 20.59
N GLY A 168 23.89 -0.17 20.05
CA GLY A 168 24.62 0.73 19.15
C GLY A 168 24.57 0.32 17.69
N SER A 169 23.84 -0.74 17.32
CA SER A 169 23.59 -1.01 15.91
C SER A 169 22.61 -0.01 15.32
N SER A 170 22.71 0.24 14.02
CA SER A 170 21.80 1.14 13.31
C SER A 170 21.48 0.61 11.92
N SER A 171 20.31 0.97 11.45
CA SER A 171 19.84 0.75 10.08
C SER A 171 19.31 2.05 9.49
N HIS A 172 19.43 2.23 8.19
CA HIS A 172 18.96 3.44 7.51
C HIS A 172 18.38 3.11 6.15
N ASP A 173 17.47 3.95 5.68
CA ASP A 173 16.85 3.81 4.35
C ASP A 173 16.51 5.19 3.79
N VAL A 174 16.67 5.36 2.48
CA VAL A 174 16.26 6.57 1.75
C VAL A 174 15.22 6.17 0.72
N ARG A 175 13.98 6.52 0.98
CA ARG A 175 12.79 6.04 0.29
C ARG A 175 12.24 7.10 -0.67
N PRO A 176 12.60 7.06 -1.97
CA PRO A 176 11.94 7.89 -2.97
C PRO A 176 10.49 7.44 -3.16
N MET A 177 9.64 8.36 -3.61
CA MET A 177 8.29 8.05 -4.04
C MET A 177 7.84 9.08 -5.07
N VAL A 178 7.31 8.59 -6.18
CA VAL A 178 6.75 9.44 -7.23
C VAL A 178 5.35 8.95 -7.60
N ARG A 179 4.51 9.88 -8.06
CA ARG A 179 3.18 9.59 -8.56
C ARG A 179 2.75 10.63 -9.58
N LEU A 180 2.20 10.17 -10.69
CA LEU A 180 1.46 10.96 -11.65
C LEU A 180 0.00 10.51 -11.63
N ASN A 181 -0.92 11.45 -11.51
CA ASN A 181 -2.36 11.20 -11.62
C ASN A 181 -2.94 12.06 -12.74
N ILE A 182 -3.82 11.47 -13.53
CA ILE A 182 -4.55 12.16 -14.60
C ILE A 182 -6.03 11.82 -14.45
N SER A 183 -6.87 12.85 -14.46
CA SER A 183 -8.32 12.74 -14.39
C SER A 183 -8.94 13.54 -15.53
N ILE A 184 -9.85 12.94 -16.26
CA ILE A 184 -10.53 13.54 -17.42
C ILE A 184 -12.04 13.49 -17.20
N LEU A 185 -12.66 14.66 -17.16
CA LEU A 185 -14.13 14.78 -17.16
C LEU A 185 -14.62 14.90 -18.59
N LEU A 186 -15.40 13.94 -19.01
CA LEU A 186 -16.04 13.89 -20.33
C LEU A 186 -17.53 14.17 -20.22
N GLU A 187 -18.08 14.97 -21.13
CA GLU A 187 -19.51 15.27 -21.20
C GLU A 187 -20.06 14.92 -22.57
N ASN A 188 -21.15 14.17 -22.62
CA ASN A 188 -21.89 13.91 -23.85
C ASN A 188 -23.39 13.86 -23.55
N ASN A 189 -24.17 14.61 -24.31
CA ASN A 189 -25.64 14.70 -24.18
C ASN A 189 -26.14 14.98 -22.74
N GLY A 190 -25.40 15.87 -22.04
CA GLY A 190 -25.76 16.26 -20.66
C GLY A 190 -25.32 15.27 -19.56
N ARG A 191 -24.82 14.08 -19.92
CA ARG A 191 -24.19 13.14 -18.99
C ARG A 191 -22.72 13.45 -18.84
N ARG A 192 -22.24 13.42 -17.60
CA ARG A 192 -20.84 13.66 -17.25
C ARG A 192 -20.26 12.45 -16.55
N GLU A 193 -19.10 12.00 -17.00
CA GLU A 193 -18.38 10.91 -16.37
C GLU A 193 -16.90 11.22 -16.29
N ASN A 194 -16.28 10.75 -15.21
CA ASN A 194 -14.87 10.94 -14.95
C ASN A 194 -14.11 9.63 -15.20
N GLY A 195 -12.97 9.74 -15.90
CA GLY A 195 -11.99 8.69 -15.97
C GLY A 195 -10.73 9.11 -15.24
N TYR A 196 -10.10 8.17 -14.58
CA TYR A 196 -8.94 8.43 -13.73
C TYR A 196 -7.88 7.35 -13.93
N THR A 197 -6.63 7.79 -14.01
CA THR A 197 -5.46 6.92 -13.96
C THR A 197 -4.43 7.47 -12.98
N GLY A 198 -3.69 6.58 -12.37
CA GLY A 198 -2.56 6.92 -11.53
C GLY A 198 -1.44 5.92 -11.75
N ILE A 199 -0.23 6.41 -11.86
CA ILE A 199 0.99 5.60 -11.99
C ILE A 199 2.05 6.13 -11.02
N GLY A 200 2.90 5.24 -10.51
CA GLY A 200 3.95 5.66 -9.60
C GLY A 200 4.73 4.50 -8.99
N GLY A 201 5.68 4.84 -8.13
CA GLY A 201 6.56 3.88 -7.47
C GLY A 201 7.75 4.54 -6.81
N ARG A 202 8.77 3.75 -6.52
CA ARG A 202 10.04 4.18 -5.90
C ARG A 202 11.18 4.31 -6.92
N SER A 203 10.85 4.80 -8.12
CA SER A 203 11.79 5.02 -9.21
C SER A 203 11.93 6.51 -9.53
N ASN A 204 12.74 6.85 -10.54
CA ASN A 204 12.97 8.22 -10.99
C ASN A 204 11.67 8.88 -11.46
N LEU A 205 11.48 10.15 -11.12
CA LEU A 205 10.35 10.94 -11.62
C LEU A 205 10.33 10.99 -13.15
N LEU A 206 11.51 11.12 -13.77
CA LEU A 206 11.66 11.18 -15.21
C LEU A 206 11.12 9.94 -15.94
N ASP A 207 11.15 8.76 -15.33
CA ASP A 207 10.61 7.54 -15.94
C ASP A 207 9.10 7.60 -16.12
N TYR A 208 8.38 8.25 -15.21
CA TYR A 208 6.93 8.43 -15.28
C TYR A 208 6.50 9.64 -16.12
N LEU A 209 7.44 10.57 -16.42
CA LEU A 209 7.17 11.78 -17.18
C LEU A 209 7.64 11.70 -18.64
N LYS A 210 8.01 10.51 -19.13
CA LYS A 210 8.24 10.27 -20.56
C LYS A 210 6.92 10.42 -21.33
N PRO A 211 6.93 11.06 -22.52
CA PRO A 211 5.70 11.25 -23.31
C PRO A 211 4.89 9.99 -23.49
N GLU A 212 5.50 8.89 -23.91
CA GLU A 212 4.83 7.60 -24.14
C GLU A 212 4.13 7.05 -22.89
N ILE A 213 4.61 7.38 -21.67
CA ILE A 213 4.03 6.90 -20.41
C ILE A 213 2.80 7.71 -20.03
N TRP A 214 2.92 9.05 -20.00
CA TRP A 214 1.77 9.89 -19.62
C TRP A 214 0.72 10.02 -20.73
N GLU A 215 1.08 9.90 -22.03
CA GLU A 215 0.13 9.81 -23.13
C GLU A 215 -0.75 8.56 -23.02
N ASN A 216 -0.14 7.41 -22.70
CA ASN A 216 -0.88 6.18 -22.42
C ASN A 216 -1.79 6.34 -21.21
N ALA A 217 -1.31 6.96 -20.11
CA ALA A 217 -2.13 7.20 -18.91
C ALA A 217 -3.30 8.15 -19.20
N ALA A 218 -3.10 9.22 -19.98
CA ALA A 218 -4.17 10.13 -20.40
C ALA A 218 -5.19 9.44 -21.31
N SER A 219 -4.72 8.65 -22.27
CA SER A 219 -5.57 7.87 -23.18
C SER A 219 -6.42 6.86 -22.41
N GLU A 220 -5.87 6.22 -21.40
CA GLU A 220 -6.57 5.27 -20.53
C GLU A 220 -7.62 5.99 -19.66
N ALA A 221 -7.29 7.15 -19.07
CA ALA A 221 -8.27 7.95 -18.35
C ALA A 221 -9.46 8.32 -19.24
N LEU A 222 -9.21 8.74 -20.48
CA LEU A 222 -10.27 9.03 -21.45
C LEU A 222 -11.07 7.78 -21.82
N ARG A 223 -10.41 6.62 -22.02
CA ARG A 223 -11.10 5.35 -22.30
C ARG A 223 -12.07 5.00 -21.19
N ILE A 224 -11.66 5.10 -19.92
CA ILE A 224 -12.53 4.85 -18.76
C ILE A 224 -13.72 5.80 -18.74
N ALA A 225 -13.52 7.10 -18.96
CA ALA A 225 -14.61 8.07 -19.03
C ALA A 225 -15.63 7.73 -20.15
N ARG A 226 -15.12 7.34 -21.33
CA ARG A 226 -15.97 6.92 -22.47
C ARG A 226 -16.76 5.65 -22.18
N VAL A 227 -16.17 4.68 -21.49
CA VAL A 227 -16.84 3.45 -21.06
C VAL A 227 -17.98 3.79 -20.10
N ASN A 228 -17.69 4.60 -19.08
CA ASN A 228 -18.67 4.97 -18.07
C ASN A 228 -19.82 5.81 -18.64
N LEU A 229 -19.59 6.67 -19.64
CA LEU A 229 -20.65 7.40 -20.34
C LEU A 229 -21.69 6.49 -20.99
N LYS A 230 -21.29 5.31 -21.45
CA LYS A 230 -22.15 4.33 -22.11
C LYS A 230 -22.70 3.26 -21.16
N ALA A 231 -22.20 3.25 -19.92
CA ALA A 231 -22.55 2.21 -18.97
C ALA A 231 -24.03 2.25 -18.57
N LYS A 232 -24.63 1.07 -18.48
CA LYS A 232 -26.00 0.85 -17.99
C LYS A 232 -25.97 0.53 -16.48
N PRO A 233 -27.09 0.65 -15.76
CA PRO A 233 -27.17 0.21 -14.37
C PRO A 233 -26.75 -1.26 -14.21
N ALA A 234 -25.92 -1.55 -13.21
CA ALA A 234 -25.49 -2.91 -12.90
C ALA A 234 -26.67 -3.74 -12.36
N PRO A 235 -26.74 -5.04 -12.70
CA PRO A 235 -27.69 -5.95 -12.08
C PRO A 235 -27.38 -6.13 -10.59
N ALA A 236 -28.41 -6.35 -9.77
CA ALA A 236 -28.29 -6.70 -8.37
C ALA A 236 -28.59 -8.19 -8.15
N GLY A 237 -27.93 -8.81 -7.18
CA GLY A 237 -28.18 -10.20 -6.81
C GLY A 237 -26.90 -11.00 -6.58
N VAL A 238 -27.05 -12.29 -6.29
CA VAL A 238 -25.93 -13.20 -6.18
C VAL A 238 -25.58 -13.71 -7.57
N MET A 239 -24.32 -13.56 -7.99
CA MET A 239 -23.87 -13.99 -9.31
C MET A 239 -22.39 -14.36 -9.32
N ASP A 240 -21.98 -15.01 -10.40
CA ASP A 240 -20.59 -15.33 -10.66
C ASP A 240 -19.88 -14.14 -11.30
N LEU A 241 -18.58 -14.00 -11.04
CA LEU A 241 -17.77 -12.89 -11.49
C LEU A 241 -16.43 -13.36 -12.04
N VAL A 242 -15.93 -12.68 -13.05
CA VAL A 242 -14.50 -12.65 -13.35
C VAL A 242 -13.94 -11.30 -12.93
N LEU A 243 -12.92 -11.31 -12.08
CA LEU A 243 -12.14 -10.14 -11.73
C LEU A 243 -10.94 -10.06 -12.67
N GLY A 244 -10.64 -8.88 -13.20
CA GLY A 244 -9.46 -8.65 -14.02
C GLY A 244 -8.15 -8.70 -13.24
N PRO A 245 -7.00 -8.69 -13.92
CA PRO A 245 -5.68 -8.70 -13.27
C PRO A 245 -5.32 -7.31 -12.70
N GLY A 246 -4.31 -7.27 -11.84
CA GLY A 246 -3.70 -6.04 -11.34
C GLY A 246 -4.45 -5.39 -10.17
N TRP A 247 -4.97 -4.18 -10.37
CA TRP A 247 -5.62 -3.38 -9.31
C TRP A 247 -6.80 -4.06 -8.60
N PRO A 248 -7.62 -4.92 -9.24
CA PRO A 248 -8.61 -5.73 -8.53
C PRO A 248 -8.05 -6.57 -7.37
N GLY A 249 -6.75 -6.78 -7.29
CA GLY A 249 -6.04 -7.33 -6.12
C GLY A 249 -6.24 -6.55 -4.81
N ILE A 250 -6.85 -5.35 -4.86
CA ILE A 250 -7.31 -4.65 -3.66
C ILE A 250 -8.33 -5.48 -2.87
N LEU A 251 -9.14 -6.30 -3.54
CA LEU A 251 -10.03 -7.25 -2.88
C LEU A 251 -9.22 -8.23 -1.99
N LEU A 252 -8.10 -8.74 -2.51
CA LEU A 252 -7.22 -9.63 -1.76
C LEU A 252 -6.62 -8.91 -0.53
N HIS A 253 -6.19 -7.66 -0.70
CA HIS A 253 -5.65 -6.82 0.37
C HIS A 253 -6.66 -6.69 1.52
N GLU A 254 -7.91 -6.39 1.22
CA GLU A 254 -8.96 -6.22 2.21
C GLU A 254 -9.48 -7.57 2.73
N ALA A 255 -9.76 -8.52 1.82
CA ALA A 255 -10.38 -9.79 2.17
C ALA A 255 -9.55 -10.63 3.13
N ILE A 256 -8.22 -10.62 2.97
CA ILE A 256 -7.31 -11.41 3.80
C ILE A 256 -6.11 -10.62 4.33
N GLY A 257 -5.60 -9.64 3.59
CA GLY A 257 -4.36 -8.96 3.93
C GLY A 257 -4.37 -8.43 5.35
N HIS A 258 -5.33 -7.58 5.69
CA HIS A 258 -5.51 -7.08 7.06
C HIS A 258 -5.80 -8.20 8.07
N GLY A 259 -6.56 -9.22 7.67
CA GLY A 259 -6.86 -10.37 8.52
C GLY A 259 -5.64 -11.24 8.85
N LEU A 260 -4.56 -11.16 8.06
CA LEU A 260 -3.32 -11.92 8.27
C LEU A 260 -2.20 -11.08 8.90
N GLU A 261 -2.48 -9.88 9.38
CA GLU A 261 -1.56 -9.11 10.22
C GLU A 261 -1.49 -9.74 11.63
N ALA A 262 -0.28 -9.92 12.15
CA ALA A 262 -0.03 -10.76 13.32
C ALA A 262 -0.66 -10.26 14.63
N ASP A 263 -0.79 -8.95 14.82
CA ASP A 263 -1.38 -8.35 16.01
C ASP A 263 -2.85 -8.73 16.19
N PHE A 264 -3.64 -8.78 15.13
CA PHE A 264 -5.03 -9.24 15.19
C PHE A 264 -5.13 -10.74 15.45
N ASN A 265 -4.26 -11.54 14.82
CA ASN A 265 -4.26 -13.00 14.97
C ASN A 265 -3.81 -13.42 16.37
N ARG A 266 -2.74 -12.79 16.89
CA ARG A 266 -2.26 -13.05 18.26
C ARG A 266 -3.31 -12.68 19.32
N LYS A 267 -4.00 -11.57 19.15
CA LYS A 267 -5.09 -11.11 20.04
C LYS A 267 -6.41 -11.84 19.81
N LYS A 268 -6.47 -12.76 18.85
CA LYS A 268 -7.67 -13.52 18.48
C LYS A 268 -8.86 -12.63 18.05
N THR A 269 -8.58 -11.53 17.41
CA THR A 269 -9.58 -10.57 16.91
C THR A 269 -9.75 -10.63 15.39
N SER A 270 -8.99 -11.48 14.69
CA SER A 270 -9.14 -11.73 13.26
C SER A 270 -10.00 -12.97 13.00
N ALA A 271 -10.77 -12.95 11.91
CA ALA A 271 -11.48 -14.12 11.38
C ALA A 271 -10.53 -15.29 11.01
N PHE A 272 -9.23 -15.04 10.88
CA PHE A 272 -8.21 -16.05 10.54
C PHE A 272 -7.40 -16.53 11.76
N SER A 273 -7.78 -16.13 12.95
CA SER A 273 -7.13 -16.60 14.18
C SER A 273 -7.28 -18.11 14.34
N ASP A 274 -6.21 -18.77 14.80
CA ASP A 274 -6.15 -20.24 15.02
C ASP A 274 -6.38 -21.09 13.73
N LEU A 275 -6.24 -20.47 12.52
CA LEU A 275 -6.38 -21.17 11.24
C LEU A 275 -5.05 -21.54 10.58
N MET A 276 -3.90 -21.33 11.24
CA MET A 276 -2.58 -21.74 10.73
C MET A 276 -2.59 -23.24 10.42
N GLY A 277 -2.12 -23.62 9.22
CA GLY A 277 -2.14 -24.98 8.71
C GLY A 277 -3.50 -25.46 8.17
N LYS A 278 -4.55 -24.65 8.24
CA LYS A 278 -5.88 -25.00 7.73
C LYS A 278 -6.12 -24.42 6.35
N ARG A 279 -6.98 -25.07 5.59
CA ARG A 279 -7.42 -24.57 4.27
C ARG A 279 -8.40 -23.41 4.45
N ILE A 280 -8.00 -22.24 3.95
CA ILE A 280 -8.80 -21.00 3.99
C ILE A 280 -9.20 -20.50 2.61
N ALA A 281 -8.64 -21.08 1.54
CA ALA A 281 -8.90 -20.70 0.16
C ALA A 281 -9.01 -21.95 -0.72
N ALA A 282 -9.46 -21.79 -1.96
CA ALA A 282 -9.52 -22.84 -2.96
C ALA A 282 -8.12 -23.41 -3.25
N PRO A 283 -8.01 -24.69 -3.71
CA PRO A 283 -6.77 -25.21 -4.24
C PRO A 283 -6.22 -24.33 -5.37
N GLY A 284 -4.89 -24.20 -5.45
CA GLY A 284 -4.21 -23.34 -6.42
C GLY A 284 -3.99 -21.89 -5.91
N VAL A 285 -4.76 -21.42 -4.94
CA VAL A 285 -4.58 -20.07 -4.38
C VAL A 285 -3.29 -20.02 -3.56
N THR A 286 -2.32 -19.25 -4.05
CA THR A 286 -1.05 -18.98 -3.35
C THR A 286 -0.85 -17.46 -3.26
N VAL A 287 -0.60 -16.95 -2.05
CA VAL A 287 -0.53 -15.51 -1.78
C VAL A 287 0.75 -15.16 -1.05
N PHE A 288 1.36 -14.06 -1.47
CA PHE A 288 2.55 -13.49 -0.86
C PHE A 288 2.30 -12.06 -0.40
N ASP A 289 3.02 -11.63 0.64
CA ASP A 289 3.36 -10.22 0.89
C ASP A 289 4.86 -10.07 0.64
N ASP A 290 5.24 -9.19 -0.30
CA ASP A 290 6.61 -9.11 -0.81
C ASP A 290 7.10 -7.65 -0.85
N GLY A 291 7.87 -7.25 0.16
CA GLY A 291 8.49 -5.94 0.22
C GLY A 291 9.75 -5.79 -0.61
N THR A 292 10.18 -6.86 -1.31
CA THR A 292 11.47 -6.93 -2.03
C THR A 292 11.37 -6.70 -3.54
N ILE A 293 10.16 -6.48 -4.07
CA ILE A 293 9.96 -6.23 -5.51
C ILE A 293 10.54 -4.86 -5.86
N PRO A 294 11.51 -4.77 -6.81
CA PRO A 294 12.16 -3.50 -7.14
C PRO A 294 11.17 -2.41 -7.53
N ASP A 295 11.46 -1.19 -7.10
CA ASP A 295 10.77 0.05 -7.49
C ASP A 295 9.26 0.11 -7.21
N ARG A 296 8.68 -0.91 -6.56
CA ARG A 296 7.25 -0.91 -6.24
C ARG A 296 6.92 0.02 -5.07
N ARG A 297 5.71 0.58 -5.12
CA ARG A 297 5.21 1.53 -4.13
C ARG A 297 5.23 0.99 -2.69
N GLY A 298 4.85 -0.28 -2.49
CA GLY A 298 4.82 -0.93 -1.19
C GLY A 298 6.19 -1.43 -0.71
N SER A 299 7.20 -1.50 -1.59
CA SER A 299 8.52 -2.04 -1.27
C SER A 299 9.31 -1.13 -0.35
N ILE A 300 10.09 -1.73 0.55
CA ILE A 300 11.01 -1.06 1.48
C ILE A 300 12.25 -1.92 1.65
N THR A 301 13.42 -1.29 1.76
CA THR A 301 14.69 -2.02 2.03
C THR A 301 14.67 -2.65 3.41
N ILE A 302 14.26 -1.87 4.40
CA ILE A 302 14.02 -2.30 5.78
C ILE A 302 12.65 -1.78 6.23
N ASP A 303 12.02 -2.48 7.17
CA ASP A 303 10.85 -1.95 7.86
C ASP A 303 11.22 -0.84 8.87
N ASP A 304 10.23 -0.27 9.55
CA ASP A 304 10.46 0.85 10.47
C ASP A 304 10.91 0.39 11.88
N GLU A 305 11.30 -0.87 12.02
CA GLU A 305 11.99 -1.46 13.16
C GLU A 305 13.42 -1.92 12.81
N GLY A 306 13.87 -1.69 11.55
CA GLY A 306 15.18 -2.06 11.03
C GLY A 306 15.27 -3.52 10.54
N THR A 307 14.16 -4.23 10.43
CA THR A 307 14.15 -5.60 9.89
C THR A 307 14.15 -5.55 8.36
N PRO A 308 15.06 -6.28 7.67
CA PRO A 308 15.07 -6.37 6.23
C PRO A 308 13.74 -6.90 5.68
N SER A 309 13.28 -6.29 4.58
CA SER A 309 12.10 -6.78 3.87
C SER A 309 12.28 -8.18 3.34
N GLN A 310 11.15 -8.91 3.27
CA GLN A 310 11.14 -10.31 2.84
C GLN A 310 9.99 -10.55 1.87
N LYS A 311 10.04 -11.68 1.16
CA LYS A 311 8.93 -12.29 0.47
C LYS A 311 8.30 -13.32 1.40
N THR A 312 7.22 -12.96 2.04
CA THR A 312 6.49 -13.78 3.02
C THR A 312 5.35 -14.51 2.34
N LYS A 313 5.38 -15.85 2.36
CA LYS A 313 4.24 -16.66 1.88
C LYS A 313 3.18 -16.69 2.97
N LEU A 314 1.97 -16.23 2.64
CA LEU A 314 0.82 -16.16 3.55
C LEU A 314 -0.08 -17.38 3.36
N ILE A 315 -0.40 -17.70 2.10
CA ILE A 315 -1.22 -18.86 1.71
C ILE A 315 -0.43 -19.69 0.71
N ASP A 316 -0.44 -21.00 0.87
CA ASP A 316 0.18 -21.95 -0.04
C ASP A 316 -0.85 -22.97 -0.50
N ASN A 317 -1.19 -22.96 -1.78
CA ASN A 317 -2.20 -23.88 -2.37
C ASN A 317 -3.49 -23.95 -1.52
N GLY A 318 -3.99 -22.78 -1.09
CA GLY A 318 -5.20 -22.62 -0.29
C GLY A 318 -5.04 -22.86 1.22
N VAL A 319 -3.85 -23.21 1.70
CA VAL A 319 -3.57 -23.45 3.12
C VAL A 319 -2.89 -22.21 3.71
N LEU A 320 -3.35 -21.75 4.87
CA LEU A 320 -2.71 -20.65 5.62
C LEU A 320 -1.37 -21.13 6.20
N VAL A 321 -0.26 -20.48 5.81
CA VAL A 321 1.10 -20.88 6.20
C VAL A 321 1.91 -19.76 6.87
N GLY A 322 1.41 -18.53 6.89
CA GLY A 322 2.13 -17.41 7.48
C GLY A 322 1.24 -16.23 7.83
N TYR A 323 1.73 -15.41 8.75
CA TYR A 323 1.23 -14.08 9.08
C TYR A 323 2.31 -13.03 8.83
N MET A 324 1.92 -11.78 8.71
CA MET A 324 2.84 -10.64 8.63
C MET A 324 3.17 -10.16 10.04
N HIS A 325 4.46 -10.16 10.39
CA HIS A 325 4.94 -9.88 11.74
C HIS A 325 5.79 -8.61 11.80
N ASP A 326 5.53 -7.79 12.82
CA ASP A 326 6.51 -6.88 13.40
C ASP A 326 7.36 -7.62 14.46
N ARG A 327 8.30 -6.92 15.10
CA ARG A 327 9.19 -7.52 16.10
C ARG A 327 8.46 -7.87 17.41
N GLN A 328 7.49 -7.06 17.84
CA GLN A 328 6.73 -7.34 19.07
C GLN A 328 5.86 -8.59 18.92
N ASN A 329 5.05 -8.66 17.87
CA ASN A 329 4.13 -9.76 17.67
C ASN A 329 4.85 -11.06 17.31
N SER A 330 5.93 -11.00 16.52
CA SER A 330 6.76 -12.19 16.26
C SER A 330 7.34 -12.79 17.52
N ARG A 331 7.89 -11.96 18.41
CA ARG A 331 8.45 -12.40 19.68
C ARG A 331 7.39 -13.04 20.59
N LEU A 332 6.23 -12.38 20.75
CA LEU A 332 5.13 -12.89 21.58
C LEU A 332 4.51 -14.18 21.03
N MET A 333 4.66 -14.46 19.74
CA MET A 333 4.24 -15.71 19.12
C MET A 333 5.36 -16.74 18.97
N GLY A 334 6.59 -16.45 19.41
CA GLY A 334 7.74 -17.34 19.28
C GLY A 334 8.20 -17.53 17.82
N LEU A 335 7.98 -16.52 16.95
CA LEU A 335 8.28 -16.54 15.55
C LEU A 335 9.33 -15.46 15.17
N LYS A 336 9.76 -15.43 13.92
CA LYS A 336 10.63 -14.38 13.40
C LYS A 336 9.80 -13.23 12.81
N SER A 337 10.32 -11.99 12.90
CA SER A 337 9.75 -10.86 12.18
C SER A 337 9.86 -11.07 10.67
N THR A 338 8.86 -10.59 9.93
CA THR A 338 8.79 -10.70 8.46
C THR A 338 9.13 -9.39 7.75
N GLY A 339 9.60 -8.35 8.49
CA GLY A 339 9.88 -7.04 7.91
C GLY A 339 8.61 -6.25 7.59
N ASN A 340 7.57 -6.45 8.38
CA ASN A 340 6.27 -5.79 8.22
C ASN A 340 5.96 -4.78 9.34
N GLY A 341 6.92 -4.47 10.24
CA GLY A 341 6.78 -3.47 11.29
C GLY A 341 6.82 -2.06 10.71
N ARG A 342 5.69 -1.48 10.31
CA ARG A 342 5.61 -0.20 9.60
C ARG A 342 4.88 0.87 10.39
N ARG A 343 5.27 2.13 10.19
CA ARG A 343 4.65 3.32 10.78
C ARG A 343 4.45 4.42 9.74
N GLN A 344 3.49 5.30 9.95
CA GLN A 344 3.26 6.43 9.06
C GLN A 344 4.39 7.46 9.13
N SER A 345 4.89 7.74 10.34
CA SER A 345 5.96 8.72 10.58
C SER A 345 6.59 8.53 11.97
N TYR A 346 7.60 9.34 12.28
CA TYR A 346 8.21 9.41 13.62
C TYR A 346 7.22 9.66 14.77
N ALA A 347 6.03 10.19 14.48
CA ALA A 347 4.99 10.45 15.49
C ALA A 347 4.15 9.20 15.84
N HIS A 348 4.43 8.04 15.23
CA HIS A 348 3.61 6.84 15.35
C HIS A 348 4.45 5.63 15.74
N ALA A 349 3.92 4.78 16.61
CA ALA A 349 4.50 3.47 16.88
C ALA A 349 4.29 2.53 15.66
N PRO A 350 5.27 1.65 15.34
CA PRO A 350 5.11 0.67 14.28
C PRO A 350 4.11 -0.41 14.68
N MET A 351 3.53 -1.03 13.65
CA MET A 351 2.63 -2.17 13.77
C MET A 351 2.74 -3.06 12.53
N PRO A 352 2.25 -4.30 12.55
CA PRO A 352 2.22 -5.16 11.36
C PRO A 352 1.39 -4.51 10.25
N ARG A 353 1.96 -4.37 9.04
CA ARG A 353 1.35 -3.77 7.84
C ARG A 353 1.84 -4.47 6.60
N MET A 354 0.96 -4.61 5.62
CA MET A 354 1.29 -5.12 4.28
C MET A 354 2.35 -4.27 3.58
N THR A 355 3.06 -4.89 2.63
CA THR A 355 3.95 -4.26 1.64
C THR A 355 3.35 -4.35 0.25
N ASN A 356 3.69 -5.35 -0.55
CA ASN A 356 2.98 -5.64 -1.81
C ASN A 356 2.34 -7.02 -1.67
N THR A 357 1.03 -7.05 -1.48
CA THR A 357 0.28 -8.29 -1.31
C THR A 357 -0.32 -8.73 -2.64
N TYR A 358 0.05 -9.91 -3.12
CA TYR A 358 -0.44 -10.40 -4.40
C TYR A 358 -0.67 -11.91 -4.43
N MET A 359 -1.58 -12.33 -5.32
CA MET A 359 -1.83 -13.74 -5.64
C MET A 359 -0.94 -14.17 -6.80
N GLN A 360 -0.32 -15.34 -6.66
CA GLN A 360 0.44 -15.96 -7.73
C GLN A 360 -0.50 -16.35 -8.88
N GLU A 361 0.00 -16.30 -10.12
CA GLU A 361 -0.73 -16.76 -11.30
C GLU A 361 -0.99 -18.27 -11.30
N GLY A 362 -2.11 -18.64 -11.93
CA GLY A 362 -2.45 -20.02 -12.24
C GLY A 362 -2.03 -20.40 -13.66
N ASN A 363 -2.76 -21.35 -14.24
CA ASN A 363 -2.46 -21.88 -15.57
C ASN A 363 -3.55 -21.56 -16.61
N GLU A 364 -4.69 -20.99 -16.20
CA GLU A 364 -5.81 -20.78 -17.09
C GLU A 364 -5.63 -19.57 -17.99
N ASN A 365 -6.06 -19.67 -19.25
CA ASN A 365 -6.12 -18.51 -20.12
C ASN A 365 -7.27 -17.60 -19.65
N PRO A 366 -7.03 -16.29 -19.41
CA PRO A 366 -8.07 -15.35 -18.96
C PRO A 366 -9.32 -15.32 -19.84
N GLN A 367 -9.16 -15.54 -21.15
CA GLN A 367 -10.30 -15.60 -22.07
C GLN A 367 -11.23 -16.79 -21.78
N ASN A 368 -10.67 -17.93 -21.34
CA ASN A 368 -11.47 -19.10 -20.96
C ASN A 368 -12.32 -18.78 -19.72
N LEU A 369 -11.78 -18.01 -18.75
CA LEU A 369 -12.54 -17.60 -17.56
C LEU A 369 -13.81 -16.84 -17.94
N ILE A 370 -13.70 -15.94 -18.95
CA ILE A 370 -14.85 -15.18 -19.46
C ILE A 370 -15.85 -16.10 -20.16
N GLN A 371 -15.36 -17.05 -20.97
CA GLN A 371 -16.21 -18.01 -21.68
C GLN A 371 -16.95 -18.93 -20.71
N ASP A 372 -16.28 -19.39 -19.66
CA ASP A 372 -16.82 -20.29 -18.63
C ASP A 372 -17.82 -19.59 -17.70
N LEU A 373 -17.66 -18.27 -17.51
CA LEU A 373 -18.58 -17.46 -16.71
C LEU A 373 -20.02 -17.54 -17.22
N LYS A 374 -20.24 -17.70 -18.52
CA LYS A 374 -21.54 -17.76 -19.21
C LYS A 374 -22.41 -16.54 -18.95
N ASP A 375 -22.86 -16.29 -17.71
CA ASP A 375 -23.68 -15.17 -17.30
C ASP A 375 -23.21 -14.61 -15.96
N GLY A 376 -22.85 -13.31 -15.93
CA GLY A 376 -22.30 -12.66 -14.74
C GLY A 376 -21.70 -11.30 -15.05
N LEU A 377 -20.66 -10.91 -14.28
CA LEU A 377 -19.93 -9.65 -14.48
C LEU A 377 -18.41 -9.91 -14.66
N TYR A 378 -17.83 -9.11 -15.54
CA TYR A 378 -16.39 -8.94 -15.63
C TYR A 378 -16.02 -7.57 -15.03
N ALA A 379 -15.36 -7.57 -13.86
CA ALA A 379 -15.00 -6.36 -13.12
C ALA A 379 -13.49 -6.12 -13.22
N VAL A 380 -13.09 -4.98 -13.78
CA VAL A 380 -11.68 -4.65 -14.07
C VAL A 380 -11.17 -3.44 -13.31
N GLY A 381 -12.04 -2.58 -12.82
CA GLY A 381 -11.67 -1.39 -12.06
C GLY A 381 -12.43 -1.31 -10.73
N PHE A 382 -11.73 -0.93 -9.68
CA PHE A 382 -12.29 -0.73 -8.35
C PHE A 382 -11.93 0.65 -7.79
N GLY A 383 -12.86 1.25 -7.08
CA GLY A 383 -12.65 2.39 -6.21
C GLY A 383 -12.08 1.94 -4.85
N GLY A 384 -12.43 2.69 -3.81
CA GLY A 384 -12.11 2.28 -2.45
C GLY A 384 -12.94 1.09 -1.99
N GLY A 385 -12.41 0.32 -1.05
CA GLY A 385 -13.08 -0.75 -0.34
C GLY A 385 -12.92 -0.63 1.17
N GLN A 386 -13.72 -1.38 1.90
CA GLN A 386 -13.65 -1.48 3.35
C GLN A 386 -13.83 -2.93 3.78
N VAL A 387 -13.13 -3.32 4.84
CA VAL A 387 -13.28 -4.64 5.47
C VAL A 387 -13.52 -4.49 6.98
N ASP A 388 -14.41 -5.30 7.50
CA ASP A 388 -14.49 -5.58 8.93
C ASP A 388 -13.60 -6.79 9.24
N ILE A 389 -12.46 -6.54 9.86
CA ILE A 389 -11.42 -7.55 10.12
C ILE A 389 -11.93 -8.66 11.03
N THR A 390 -12.90 -8.36 11.91
CA THR A 390 -13.41 -9.31 12.90
C THR A 390 -14.26 -10.42 12.29
N ASN A 391 -15.02 -10.10 11.25
CA ASN A 391 -15.89 -11.05 10.55
C ASN A 391 -15.52 -11.26 9.07
N GLY A 392 -14.51 -10.53 8.56
CA GLY A 392 -14.03 -10.64 7.20
C GLY A 392 -14.95 -10.06 6.13
N LYS A 393 -16.04 -9.38 6.50
CA LYS A 393 -16.97 -8.79 5.53
C LYS A 393 -16.36 -7.59 4.82
N PHE A 394 -16.51 -7.55 3.50
CA PHE A 394 -16.00 -6.47 2.66
C PHE A 394 -17.10 -5.87 1.76
N VAL A 395 -16.85 -4.63 1.36
CA VAL A 395 -17.65 -3.90 0.37
C VAL A 395 -16.70 -3.16 -0.57
N PHE A 396 -16.87 -3.33 -1.90
CA PHE A 396 -16.09 -2.65 -2.94
C PHE A 396 -17.00 -2.06 -4.00
N SER A 397 -16.73 -0.83 -4.40
CA SER A 397 -17.39 -0.21 -5.55
C SER A 397 -16.57 -0.45 -6.82
N CYS A 398 -17.19 -0.97 -7.86
CA CYS A 398 -16.56 -1.08 -9.18
C CYS A 398 -16.57 0.29 -9.87
N THR A 399 -15.43 0.68 -10.40
CA THR A 399 -15.27 1.87 -11.26
C THR A 399 -15.39 1.52 -12.74
N GLU A 400 -15.16 0.25 -13.09
CA GLU A 400 -15.34 -0.30 -14.42
C GLU A 400 -15.74 -1.77 -14.33
N ALA A 401 -16.89 -2.13 -14.90
CA ALA A 401 -17.34 -3.51 -15.01
C ALA A 401 -18.19 -3.69 -16.27
N TYR A 402 -18.34 -4.93 -16.71
CA TYR A 402 -19.07 -5.30 -17.91
C TYR A 402 -20.01 -6.47 -17.63
N ARG A 403 -21.17 -6.45 -18.29
CA ARG A 403 -22.05 -7.62 -18.33
C ARG A 403 -21.41 -8.70 -19.19
N VAL A 404 -21.47 -9.94 -18.72
CA VAL A 404 -21.11 -11.13 -19.51
C VAL A 404 -22.38 -11.93 -19.76
N LYS A 405 -22.63 -12.30 -21.00
CA LYS A 405 -23.71 -13.21 -21.42
C LYS A 405 -23.19 -14.22 -22.42
N ASN A 406 -23.58 -15.49 -22.26
CA ASN A 406 -23.17 -16.57 -23.12
C ASN A 406 -21.63 -16.61 -23.32
N GLY A 407 -20.86 -16.29 -22.26
CA GLY A 407 -19.39 -16.27 -22.30
C GLY A 407 -18.79 -15.13 -23.12
N LYS A 408 -19.52 -14.05 -23.38
CA LYS A 408 -19.05 -12.87 -24.11
C LYS A 408 -19.28 -11.61 -23.30
N ILE A 409 -18.27 -10.73 -23.34
CA ILE A 409 -18.38 -9.38 -22.76
C ILE A 409 -19.34 -8.57 -23.62
N GLU A 410 -20.34 -8.00 -22.98
CA GLU A 410 -21.34 -7.13 -23.64
C GLU A 410 -21.15 -5.67 -23.19
N GLU A 411 -22.26 -5.02 -22.73
CA GLU A 411 -22.22 -3.62 -22.33
C GLU A 411 -21.50 -3.39 -21.01
N ALA A 412 -20.91 -2.20 -20.88
CA ALA A 412 -20.41 -1.70 -19.61
C ALA A 412 -21.57 -1.44 -18.63
N VAL A 413 -21.31 -1.68 -17.34
CA VAL A 413 -22.25 -1.42 -16.25
C VAL A 413 -21.66 -0.49 -15.20
N SER A 414 -22.51 0.35 -14.60
CA SER A 414 -22.14 1.32 -13.56
C SER A 414 -22.89 1.04 -12.25
N GLY A 415 -22.31 1.46 -11.12
CA GLY A 415 -22.93 1.32 -9.81
C GLY A 415 -22.87 -0.10 -9.24
N ALA A 416 -22.08 -1.01 -9.82
CA ALA A 416 -21.83 -2.33 -9.24
C ALA A 416 -21.05 -2.20 -7.94
N THR A 417 -21.55 -2.84 -6.88
CA THR A 417 -20.88 -2.92 -5.58
C THR A 417 -20.75 -4.39 -5.20
N LEU A 418 -19.52 -4.86 -4.98
CA LEU A 418 -19.25 -6.24 -4.55
C LEU A 418 -19.32 -6.33 -3.03
N ILE A 419 -20.09 -7.28 -2.53
CA ILE A 419 -20.31 -7.52 -1.10
C ILE A 419 -20.05 -9.00 -0.83
N GLY A 420 -19.26 -9.28 0.20
CA GLY A 420 -18.93 -10.66 0.57
C GLY A 420 -18.16 -10.75 1.88
N ASP A 421 -17.65 -11.93 2.16
CA ASP A 421 -16.64 -12.15 3.18
C ASP A 421 -15.38 -12.80 2.57
N GLY A 422 -14.21 -12.46 3.12
CA GLY A 422 -12.92 -12.83 2.53
C GLY A 422 -12.72 -14.35 2.46
N ALA A 423 -13.08 -15.07 3.52
CA ALA A 423 -12.88 -16.51 3.58
C ALA A 423 -13.77 -17.26 2.58
N SER A 424 -15.03 -16.86 2.44
CA SER A 424 -15.96 -17.44 1.46
C SER A 424 -15.54 -17.09 0.04
N ALA A 425 -15.19 -15.84 -0.24
CA ALA A 425 -14.76 -15.40 -1.57
C ALA A 425 -13.55 -16.19 -2.06
N LEU A 426 -12.52 -16.38 -1.22
CA LEU A 426 -11.34 -17.14 -1.57
C LEU A 426 -11.61 -18.65 -1.76
N LYS A 427 -12.52 -19.24 -1.01
CA LYS A 427 -12.94 -20.66 -1.18
C LYS A 427 -13.75 -20.86 -2.46
N ASN A 428 -14.43 -19.82 -2.91
CA ASN A 428 -15.28 -19.83 -4.10
C ASN A 428 -14.53 -19.48 -5.41
N ILE A 429 -13.20 -19.30 -5.36
CA ILE A 429 -12.39 -19.19 -6.58
C ILE A 429 -12.44 -20.51 -7.33
N LYS A 430 -12.87 -20.47 -8.59
CA LYS A 430 -13.03 -21.62 -9.49
C LYS A 430 -11.86 -21.78 -10.43
N ALA A 431 -11.28 -20.65 -10.88
CA ALA A 431 -10.14 -20.67 -11.80
C ALA A 431 -9.26 -19.43 -11.59
N ILE A 432 -7.98 -19.58 -11.89
CA ILE A 432 -6.94 -18.55 -11.72
C ILE A 432 -6.21 -18.42 -13.05
N GLY A 433 -6.22 -17.22 -13.61
CA GLY A 433 -5.55 -16.88 -14.86
C GLY A 433 -4.02 -16.95 -14.80
N ASN A 434 -3.38 -16.93 -15.96
CA ASN A 434 -1.91 -16.90 -16.12
C ASN A 434 -1.40 -15.49 -16.48
N ASP A 435 -2.16 -14.46 -16.11
CA ASP A 435 -1.97 -13.05 -16.47
C ASP A 435 -1.72 -12.16 -15.24
N LEU A 436 -0.92 -12.62 -14.28
CA LEU A 436 -0.59 -11.82 -13.10
C LEU A 436 -0.10 -10.43 -13.50
N GLN A 437 -0.75 -9.42 -12.95
CA GLN A 437 -0.29 -8.05 -12.98
C GLN A 437 -0.25 -7.47 -11.56
N LEU A 438 0.67 -6.52 -11.35
CA LEU A 438 0.71 -5.70 -10.16
C LEU A 438 0.01 -4.37 -10.45
N ASP A 439 -0.52 -3.73 -9.41
CA ASP A 439 -1.16 -2.41 -9.51
C ASP A 439 -0.21 -1.36 -10.10
N PRO A 440 -0.71 -0.25 -10.65
CA PRO A 440 0.15 0.77 -11.25
C PRO A 440 0.91 1.65 -10.24
N GLY A 441 0.93 1.30 -8.96
CA GLY A 441 1.64 2.04 -7.90
C GLY A 441 0.80 3.14 -7.24
N ILE A 442 -0.46 2.88 -6.99
CA ILE A 442 -1.41 3.85 -6.42
C ILE A 442 -1.89 3.53 -5.01
N GLY A 443 -1.60 2.33 -4.49
CA GLY A 443 -2.14 1.82 -3.24
C GLY A 443 -1.71 2.60 -2.00
N ASN A 444 -2.66 2.84 -1.10
CA ASN A 444 -2.46 3.38 0.23
C ASN A 444 -3.32 2.57 1.21
N CYS A 445 -2.73 2.17 2.33
CA CYS A 445 -3.37 1.35 3.34
C CYS A 445 -3.56 2.10 4.64
N GLY A 446 -4.78 2.12 5.17
CA GLY A 446 -5.12 2.73 6.47
C GLY A 446 -5.33 1.68 7.56
N LYS A 447 -4.73 1.86 8.74
CA LYS A 447 -4.96 1.04 9.95
C LYS A 447 -4.68 1.88 11.19
N ALA A 448 -5.60 1.86 12.15
CA ALA A 448 -5.46 2.59 13.42
C ALA A 448 -5.08 4.07 13.24
N GLY A 449 -5.65 4.75 12.24
CA GLY A 449 -5.37 6.15 11.94
C GLY A 449 -4.02 6.40 11.23
N GLN A 450 -3.26 5.38 10.90
CA GLN A 450 -1.98 5.47 10.19
C GLN A 450 -2.10 5.03 8.73
N TRP A 451 -1.46 5.76 7.82
CA TRP A 451 -1.43 5.48 6.39
C TRP A 451 -0.03 5.11 5.91
N VAL A 452 0.09 4.01 5.18
CA VAL A 452 1.36 3.57 4.57
C VAL A 452 1.16 3.24 3.09
N PRO A 453 2.18 3.50 2.22
CA PRO A 453 2.15 3.07 0.83
C PRO A 453 2.18 1.55 0.73
N VAL A 454 1.34 0.99 -0.14
CA VAL A 454 1.28 -0.45 -0.41
C VAL A 454 1.15 -0.71 -1.90
N GLY A 455 1.43 -1.94 -2.32
CA GLY A 455 1.08 -2.47 -3.63
C GLY A 455 0.14 -3.66 -3.51
N VAL A 456 -0.59 -3.95 -4.56
CA VAL A 456 -1.45 -5.11 -4.68
C VAL A 456 -1.24 -5.77 -6.04
N GLY A 457 -1.70 -7.01 -6.19
CA GLY A 457 -1.69 -7.69 -7.49
C GLY A 457 -2.46 -8.99 -7.48
N GLN A 458 -2.96 -9.35 -8.64
CA GLN A 458 -3.58 -10.63 -8.89
C GLN A 458 -3.61 -10.94 -10.39
N PRO A 459 -3.73 -12.22 -10.78
CA PRO A 459 -4.19 -12.61 -12.11
C PRO A 459 -5.69 -12.44 -12.23
N SER A 460 -6.24 -12.68 -13.42
CA SER A 460 -7.70 -12.82 -13.59
C SER A 460 -8.23 -13.96 -12.72
N LEU A 461 -9.36 -13.74 -12.04
CA LEU A 461 -9.97 -14.70 -11.11
C LEU A 461 -11.43 -14.93 -11.45
N TYR A 462 -11.84 -16.20 -11.61
CA TYR A 462 -13.24 -16.59 -11.63
C TYR A 462 -13.70 -16.92 -10.20
N ILE A 463 -14.66 -16.15 -9.69
CA ILE A 463 -15.23 -16.32 -8.33
C ILE A 463 -16.73 -16.55 -8.48
N SER A 464 -17.23 -17.61 -7.84
CA SER A 464 -18.67 -17.91 -7.86
C SER A 464 -19.40 -17.33 -6.65
N GLY A 465 -20.67 -16.94 -6.87
CA GLY A 465 -21.61 -16.65 -5.79
C GLY A 465 -21.33 -15.42 -4.95
N LEU A 466 -20.79 -14.34 -5.55
CA LEU A 466 -20.66 -13.06 -4.85
C LEU A 466 -21.94 -12.23 -4.95
N THR A 467 -22.25 -11.47 -3.90
CA THR A 467 -23.36 -10.53 -3.93
C THR A 467 -22.92 -9.24 -4.65
N VAL A 468 -23.68 -8.87 -5.65
CA VAL A 468 -23.56 -7.59 -6.36
C VAL A 468 -24.74 -6.70 -5.94
N GLY A 469 -24.42 -5.55 -5.34
CA GLY A 469 -25.35 -4.45 -5.20
C GLY A 469 -25.40 -3.66 -6.51
N GLY A 470 -26.59 -3.38 -7.00
CA GLY A 470 -26.83 -2.55 -8.18
C GLY A 470 -27.50 -1.23 -7.82
N VAL A 471 -27.66 -0.36 -8.81
CA VAL A 471 -28.49 0.85 -8.68
C VAL A 471 -29.92 0.43 -8.96
N SER A 472 -30.83 0.64 -7.98
CA SER A 472 -32.29 0.52 -8.24
C SER A 472 -32.67 1.57 -9.26
N ASN A 473 -33.38 1.15 -10.34
CA ASN A 473 -34.02 2.04 -11.28
C ASN A 473 -35.14 2.82 -10.60
#